data_55c2a662c1da4530820dcf031c4d6e28
#
_entry.id   55c2a662c1da4530820dcf031c4d6e28
#
_cell.length_a   1.000
_cell.length_b   1.000
_cell.length_c   1.000
_cell.angle_alpha   90.00
_cell.angle_beta   90.00
_cell.angle_gamma   90.00
#
_symmetry.space_group_name_H-M   'P 1'
#
loop_
_entity.id
_entity.type
_entity.pdbx_description
1 polymer ?
#
loop_
_entity_poly.entity_id
_entity_poly.type
_entity_poly.pdbx_seq_one_letter_code
_entity_poly.pdbx_strand_id
1 'polypeptide(L)'
;MPKARVNGLSINYSVEGQGEPLFLIMGFSGSKMAWFFQRRAFRKHLQVVTFDNRGVGQSDKPPGPYSMQMFADDTVGLMDHLGIDKAHVLGASMGGMIAQHIALSHPERVRKLVLSCTVASRQGGGGHSRST
;
A
#
# COMPACT_ATOMS: atom_id res chain seq x y z
N MET A 1 -2.45 -11.06 -14.42
CA MET A 1 -2.01 -10.32 -13.21
C MET A 1 -1.22 -11.24 -12.33
N PRO A 2 -0.01 -10.85 -11.97
CA PRO A 2 0.80 -11.69 -11.09
C PRO A 2 0.25 -11.71 -9.67
N LYS A 3 0.61 -12.76 -8.97
CA LYS A 3 0.24 -12.90 -7.57
C LYS A 3 1.46 -13.31 -6.77
N ALA A 4 1.57 -12.75 -5.58
CA ALA A 4 2.67 -13.02 -4.67
C ALA A 4 2.16 -13.81 -3.48
N ARG A 5 2.99 -14.73 -2.99
CA ARG A 5 2.70 -15.45 -1.76
C ARG A 5 3.26 -14.62 -0.61
N VAL A 6 2.36 -14.02 0.16
CA VAL A 6 2.72 -13.10 1.23
C VAL A 6 1.96 -13.50 2.49
N ASN A 7 2.69 -13.80 3.56
CA ASN A 7 2.10 -14.16 4.85
C ASN A 7 1.04 -15.26 4.73
N GLY A 8 1.31 -16.24 3.85
CA GLY A 8 0.40 -17.35 3.63
C GLY A 8 -0.78 -17.04 2.71
N LEU A 9 -0.84 -15.85 2.15
CA LEU A 9 -1.92 -15.42 1.28
C LEU A 9 -1.44 -15.17 -0.13
N SER A 10 -2.36 -15.25 -1.09
CA SER A 10 -2.09 -14.86 -2.47
C SER A 10 -2.53 -13.41 -2.64
N ILE A 11 -1.60 -12.53 -2.93
CA ILE A 11 -1.83 -11.09 -3.09
C ILE A 11 -1.66 -10.73 -4.57
N ASN A 12 -2.72 -10.16 -5.14
CA ASN A 12 -2.72 -9.71 -6.53
C ASN A 12 -2.03 -8.36 -6.62
N TYR A 13 -1.06 -8.24 -7.51
CA TYR A 13 -0.29 -7.00 -7.64
C TYR A 13 0.08 -6.71 -9.08
N SER A 14 0.60 -5.51 -9.31
CA SER A 14 1.06 -5.07 -10.61
C SER A 14 2.27 -4.17 -10.44
N VAL A 15 3.26 -4.30 -11.31
CA VAL A 15 4.45 -3.46 -11.31
C VAL A 15 4.58 -2.82 -12.67
N GLU A 16 4.71 -1.50 -12.72
CA GLU A 16 4.83 -0.75 -13.96
C GLU A 16 5.93 0.30 -13.85
N GLY A 17 6.62 0.54 -14.94
CA GLY A 17 7.63 1.60 -14.97
C GLY A 17 8.97 1.18 -14.42
N GLN A 18 9.89 2.13 -14.43
CA GLN A 18 11.25 1.92 -13.93
C GLN A 18 11.67 3.15 -13.15
N GLY A 19 12.52 2.94 -12.16
CA GLY A 19 13.01 3.99 -11.29
C GLY A 19 12.87 3.58 -9.84
N GLU A 20 12.80 4.57 -8.95
CA GLU A 20 12.63 4.26 -7.54
C GLU A 20 11.24 3.67 -7.30
N PRO A 21 11.14 2.68 -6.41
CA PRO A 21 9.85 2.03 -6.16
C PRO A 21 8.88 2.97 -5.45
N LEU A 22 7.62 2.93 -5.90
CA LEU A 22 6.52 3.66 -5.28
C LEU A 22 5.38 2.67 -5.07
N PHE A 23 4.94 2.50 -3.82
CA PHE A 23 3.77 1.69 -3.49
C PHE A 23 2.55 2.58 -3.31
N LEU A 24 1.48 2.26 -4.04
CA LEU A 24 0.21 2.96 -3.92
C LEU A 24 -0.74 2.09 -3.12
N ILE A 25 -1.16 2.58 -1.94
CA ILE A 25 -2.00 1.82 -1.02
C ILE A 25 -3.38 2.43 -0.98
N MET A 26 -4.38 1.64 -1.37
CA MET A 26 -5.76 2.08 -1.40
C MET A 26 -6.50 1.70 -0.12
N GLY A 27 -7.63 2.35 0.12
CA GLY A 27 -8.49 2.01 1.23
C GLY A 27 -9.12 0.63 1.08
N PHE A 28 -9.81 0.20 2.12
CA PHE A 28 -10.33 -1.16 2.21
C PHE A 28 -11.22 -1.55 1.04
N SER A 29 -12.12 -0.66 0.64
CA SER A 29 -13.07 -0.96 -0.43
C SER A 29 -12.51 -0.72 -1.82
N GLY A 30 -11.31 -0.16 -1.95
CA GLY A 30 -10.72 0.14 -3.24
C GLY A 30 -9.73 -0.93 -3.67
N SER A 31 -9.88 -1.38 -4.92
CA SER A 31 -8.91 -2.30 -5.50
C SER A 31 -7.78 -1.50 -6.15
N LYS A 32 -6.73 -2.20 -6.57
CA LYS A 32 -5.61 -1.55 -7.25
C LYS A 32 -6.04 -0.82 -8.51
N MET A 33 -7.20 -1.17 -9.07
CA MET A 33 -7.69 -0.50 -10.27
C MET A 33 -8.07 0.96 -10.02
N ALA A 34 -8.33 1.32 -8.76
CA ALA A 34 -8.65 2.72 -8.42
C ALA A 34 -7.49 3.66 -8.67
N TRP A 35 -6.27 3.14 -8.82
CA TRP A 35 -5.08 3.95 -9.07
C TRP A 35 -4.79 4.14 -10.56
N PHE A 36 -5.75 3.86 -11.44
CA PHE A 36 -5.49 3.83 -12.88
C PHE A 36 -4.80 5.07 -13.42
N PHE A 37 -5.32 6.25 -13.09
CA PHE A 37 -4.75 7.51 -13.60
C PHE A 37 -3.40 7.81 -12.96
N GLN A 38 -3.29 7.57 -11.67
CA GLN A 38 -2.06 7.83 -10.94
C GLN A 38 -0.94 6.91 -11.45
N ARG A 39 -1.23 5.64 -11.71
CA ARG A 39 -0.25 4.72 -12.26
C ARG A 39 0.32 5.23 -13.58
N ARG A 40 -0.55 5.71 -14.44
CA ARG A 40 -0.13 6.18 -15.76
C ARG A 40 0.81 7.37 -15.66
N ALA A 41 0.57 8.25 -14.71
CA ALA A 41 1.42 9.42 -14.50
C ALA A 41 2.75 9.04 -13.87
N PHE A 42 2.72 8.24 -12.81
CA PHE A 42 3.92 7.93 -12.03
C PHE A 42 4.86 6.96 -12.74
N ARG A 43 4.34 6.04 -13.54
CA ARG A 43 5.18 5.02 -14.18
C ARG A 43 6.19 5.59 -15.17
N LYS A 44 6.04 6.85 -15.52
CA LYS A 44 6.98 7.51 -16.42
C LYS A 44 8.35 7.73 -15.77
N HIS A 45 8.39 7.83 -14.44
CA HIS A 45 9.60 8.16 -13.71
C HIS A 45 9.89 7.22 -12.54
N LEU A 46 8.92 6.39 -12.16
CA LEU A 46 9.01 5.56 -10.98
C LEU A 46 8.58 4.13 -11.32
N GLN A 47 9.05 3.19 -10.52
CA GLN A 47 8.56 1.83 -10.56
C GLN A 47 7.33 1.78 -9.66
N VAL A 48 6.15 1.70 -10.25
CA VAL A 48 4.89 1.80 -9.53
C VAL A 48 4.34 0.43 -9.21
N VAL A 49 4.15 0.16 -7.93
CA VAL A 49 3.56 -1.09 -7.44
C VAL A 49 2.17 -0.79 -6.91
N THR A 50 1.17 -1.46 -7.45
CA THR A 50 -0.19 -1.42 -6.94
C THR A 50 -0.62 -2.84 -6.60
N PHE A 51 -1.51 -2.98 -5.63
CA PHE A 51 -1.94 -4.31 -5.20
C PHE A 51 -3.30 -4.22 -4.53
N ASP A 52 -3.97 -5.37 -4.49
CA ASP A 52 -5.22 -5.51 -3.76
C ASP A 52 -4.89 -6.00 -2.37
N ASN A 53 -5.32 -5.26 -1.34
CA ASN A 53 -5.13 -5.67 0.04
C ASN A 53 -5.87 -6.98 0.33
N ARG A 54 -5.48 -7.66 1.41
CA ARG A 54 -6.25 -8.85 1.81
C ARG A 54 -7.73 -8.50 1.93
N GLY A 55 -8.57 -9.39 1.48
CA GLY A 55 -10.01 -9.17 1.51
C GLY A 55 -10.54 -8.32 0.38
N VAL A 56 -9.71 -7.88 -0.57
CA VAL A 56 -10.09 -6.96 -1.63
C VAL A 56 -9.72 -7.52 -2.99
N GLY A 57 -10.55 -7.25 -3.98
CA GLY A 57 -10.26 -7.53 -5.38
C GLY A 57 -9.91 -8.98 -5.64
N GLN A 58 -8.77 -9.21 -6.26
CA GLN A 58 -8.31 -10.54 -6.64
C GLN A 58 -7.37 -11.18 -5.62
N SER A 59 -7.10 -10.50 -4.51
CA SER A 59 -6.30 -11.07 -3.42
C SER A 59 -7.16 -12.00 -2.57
N ASP A 60 -6.50 -12.86 -1.80
CA ASP A 60 -7.20 -13.77 -0.90
C ASP A 60 -8.01 -13.01 0.13
N LYS A 61 -9.11 -13.63 0.56
CA LYS A 61 -10.06 -13.03 1.49
C LYS A 61 -10.22 -13.90 2.73
N PRO A 62 -9.17 -13.97 3.58
CA PRO A 62 -9.26 -14.78 4.79
C PRO A 62 -10.32 -14.21 5.73
N PRO A 63 -10.81 -15.02 6.68
CA PRO A 63 -11.78 -14.51 7.65
C PRO A 63 -11.21 -13.34 8.45
N GLY A 64 -12.05 -12.34 8.71
CA GLY A 64 -11.68 -11.20 9.55
C GLY A 64 -11.83 -11.54 11.02
N PRO A 65 -11.66 -10.56 11.88
CA PRO A 65 -11.37 -9.15 11.57
C PRO A 65 -9.94 -8.92 11.11
N TYR A 66 -9.74 -7.80 10.39
CA TYR A 66 -8.41 -7.40 9.94
C TYR A 66 -7.94 -6.21 10.77
N SER A 67 -6.63 -6.10 10.96
CA SER A 67 -6.03 -4.95 11.64
C SER A 67 -5.16 -4.16 10.66
N MET A 68 -4.90 -2.92 11.03
CA MET A 68 -3.97 -2.10 10.24
C MET A 68 -2.59 -2.74 10.19
N GLN A 69 -2.19 -3.39 11.27
CA GLN A 69 -0.89 -4.07 11.30
C GLN A 69 -0.83 -5.21 10.28
N MET A 70 -1.92 -5.94 10.11
CA MET A 70 -1.98 -7.00 9.10
C MET A 70 -1.77 -6.44 7.70
N PHE A 71 -2.45 -5.33 7.38
CA PHE A 71 -2.30 -4.69 6.07
C PHE A 71 -0.88 -4.18 5.87
N ALA A 72 -0.29 -3.59 6.91
CA ALA A 72 1.08 -3.10 6.85
C ALA A 72 2.07 -4.25 6.63
N ASP A 73 1.88 -5.34 7.35
CA ASP A 73 2.74 -6.51 7.22
C ASP A 73 2.62 -7.15 5.84
N ASP A 74 1.42 -7.15 5.26
CA ASP A 74 1.24 -7.66 3.90
C ASP A 74 1.99 -6.80 2.89
N THR A 75 1.96 -5.49 3.07
CA THR A 75 2.68 -4.57 2.18
C THR A 75 4.18 -4.80 2.25
N VAL A 76 4.71 -4.91 3.46
CA VAL A 76 6.14 -5.19 3.65
C VAL A 76 6.50 -6.58 3.10
N GLY A 77 5.62 -7.55 3.28
CA GLY A 77 5.81 -8.88 2.70
C GLY A 77 5.86 -8.85 1.19
N LEU A 78 5.04 -8.01 0.57
CA LEU A 78 5.09 -7.83 -0.88
C LEU A 78 6.40 -7.16 -1.31
N MET A 79 6.88 -6.19 -0.54
CA MET A 79 8.19 -5.60 -0.80
C MET A 79 9.28 -6.66 -0.76
N ASP A 80 9.24 -7.54 0.24
CA ASP A 80 10.21 -8.63 0.36
C ASP A 80 10.13 -9.58 -0.84
N HIS A 81 8.90 -9.91 -1.25
CA HIS A 81 8.70 -10.78 -2.41
C HIS A 81 9.32 -10.19 -3.68
N LEU A 82 9.22 -8.89 -3.83
CA LEU A 82 9.72 -8.18 -5.01
C LEU A 82 11.19 -7.78 -4.89
N GLY A 83 11.82 -8.05 -3.76
CA GLY A 83 13.22 -7.69 -3.55
C GLY A 83 13.44 -6.19 -3.38
N ILE A 84 12.42 -5.47 -2.90
CA ILE A 84 12.47 -4.03 -2.71
C ILE A 84 12.81 -3.72 -1.27
N ASP A 85 13.96 -3.11 -1.04
CA ASP A 85 14.41 -2.78 0.32
C ASP A 85 13.67 -1.56 0.87
N LYS A 86 13.61 -0.49 0.09
CA LYS A 86 12.94 0.76 0.48
C LYS A 86 12.07 1.25 -0.66
N ALA A 87 10.96 1.89 -0.31
CA ALA A 87 10.04 2.44 -1.30
C ALA A 87 9.43 3.74 -0.82
N HIS A 88 9.03 4.57 -1.76
CA HIS A 88 8.11 5.66 -1.47
C HIS A 88 6.73 5.04 -1.27
N VAL A 89 5.95 5.56 -0.34
CA VAL A 89 4.64 5.02 -0.02
C VAL A 89 3.61 6.13 -0.10
N LEU A 90 2.61 5.95 -0.94
CA LEU A 90 1.48 6.88 -1.08
C LEU A 90 0.23 6.13 -0.66
N GLY A 91 -0.44 6.60 0.38
CA GLY A 91 -1.67 6.01 0.86
C GLY A 91 -2.83 6.99 0.81
N ALA A 92 -4.00 6.51 0.42
CA ALA A 92 -5.22 7.30 0.34
C ALA A 92 -6.30 6.67 1.20
N SER A 93 -7.08 7.50 1.90
CA SER A 93 -8.13 7.04 2.80
C SER A 93 -7.57 6.09 3.85
N MET A 94 -8.17 4.92 4.00
CA MET A 94 -7.65 3.90 4.91
C MET A 94 -6.24 3.47 4.51
N GLY A 95 -5.91 3.53 3.22
CA GLY A 95 -4.55 3.25 2.76
C GLY A 95 -3.53 4.19 3.37
N GLY A 96 -3.94 5.43 3.68
CA GLY A 96 -3.07 6.35 4.39
C GLY A 96 -2.79 5.91 5.82
N MET A 97 -3.77 5.31 6.48
CA MET A 97 -3.58 4.75 7.81
C MET A 97 -2.62 3.55 7.76
N ILE A 98 -2.77 2.72 6.75
CA ILE A 98 -1.86 1.60 6.54
C ILE A 98 -0.44 2.10 6.31
N ALA A 99 -0.28 3.13 5.48
CA ALA A 99 1.02 3.72 5.20
C ALA A 99 1.68 4.27 6.46
N GLN A 100 0.90 4.89 7.36
CA GLN A 100 1.42 5.36 8.62
C GLN A 100 1.90 4.20 9.49
N HIS A 101 1.16 3.10 9.52
CA HIS A 101 1.60 1.91 10.25
C HIS A 101 2.91 1.36 9.71
N ILE A 102 3.09 1.36 8.40
CA ILE A 102 4.34 0.92 7.80
C ILE A 102 5.48 1.82 8.24
N ALA A 103 5.26 3.14 8.20
CA ALA A 103 6.29 4.09 8.58
C ALA A 103 6.66 3.99 10.06
N LEU A 104 5.71 3.66 10.92
CA LEU A 104 5.96 3.51 12.35
C LEU A 104 6.60 2.16 12.69
N SER A 105 6.16 1.09 12.04
CA SER A 105 6.64 -0.26 12.33
C SER A 105 7.91 -0.62 11.57
N HIS A 106 8.07 -0.08 10.36
CA HIS A 106 9.17 -0.41 9.47
C HIS A 106 9.75 0.85 8.84
N PRO A 107 10.21 1.81 9.66
CA PRO A 107 10.70 3.09 9.11
C PRO A 107 11.88 2.91 8.16
N GLU A 108 12.65 1.86 8.33
CA GLU A 108 13.78 1.57 7.45
C GLU A 108 13.37 1.18 6.04
N ARG A 109 12.08 0.87 5.82
CA ARG A 109 11.56 0.43 4.53
C ARG A 109 10.91 1.57 3.74
N VAL A 110 10.76 2.75 4.33
CA VAL A 110 10.04 3.88 3.72
C VAL A 110 11.01 5.00 3.37
N ARG A 111 11.03 5.41 2.09
CA ARG A 111 11.83 6.56 1.67
C ARG A 111 11.08 7.85 1.95
N LYS A 112 9.92 8.00 1.33
CA LYS A 112 9.04 9.15 1.54
C LYS A 112 7.63 8.66 1.73
N LEU A 113 6.90 9.34 2.61
CA LEU A 113 5.53 9.00 2.92
C LEU A 113 4.63 10.13 2.44
N VAL A 114 3.65 9.81 1.61
CA VAL A 114 2.66 10.78 1.13
C VAL A 114 1.29 10.29 1.53
N LEU A 115 0.52 11.16 2.18
CA LEU A 115 -0.81 10.83 2.65
C LEU A 115 -1.82 11.73 1.95
N SER A 116 -2.88 11.13 1.44
CA SER A 116 -3.92 11.84 0.72
C SER A 116 -5.28 11.47 1.28
N CYS A 117 -6.09 12.48 1.64
CA CYS A 117 -7.46 12.29 2.12
C CYS A 117 -7.53 11.25 3.24
N THR A 118 -6.65 11.36 4.21
CA THR A 118 -6.58 10.39 5.29
C THR A 118 -6.56 11.09 6.65
N VAL A 119 -6.73 10.30 7.70
CA VAL A 119 -6.65 10.77 9.07
C VAL A 119 -5.53 10.05 9.78
N ALA A 120 -5.19 10.48 10.99
CA ALA A 120 -4.22 9.76 11.79
C ALA A 120 -4.68 8.33 12.02
N SER A 121 -3.74 7.41 12.16
CA SER A 121 -4.05 5.99 12.28
C SER A 121 -4.71 5.61 13.61
N ARG A 122 -4.80 6.53 14.55
CA ARG A 122 -5.39 6.27 15.85
C ARG A 122 -6.75 6.90 15.98
N GLN A 123 -7.54 6.39 16.91
CA GLN A 123 -8.89 6.85 17.13
C GLN A 123 -8.93 8.28 17.64
N GLY A 124 -10.05 8.96 17.39
CA GLY A 124 -10.27 10.29 17.91
C GLY A 124 -9.37 11.35 17.31
N GLY A 125 -8.76 11.04 16.23
CA GLY A 125 -7.91 12.00 15.58
C GLY A 125 -8.69 13.22 15.13
N GLY A 126 -7.97 14.29 14.90
CA GLY A 126 -8.57 15.54 14.49
C GLY A 126 -9.26 15.47 13.14
N GLY A 127 -8.98 14.48 12.38
CA GLY A 127 -9.68 14.28 11.14
C GLY A 127 -9.33 15.27 10.06
N HIS A 128 -8.08 15.55 9.86
CA HIS A 128 -7.68 16.34 8.72
C HIS A 128 -6.66 15.57 7.91
N SER A 129 -6.69 15.76 6.62
CA SER A 129 -5.77 15.08 5.73
C SER A 129 -4.48 15.86 5.59
N ARG A 130 -3.44 15.15 5.18
CA ARG A 130 -2.14 15.75 4.93
C ARG A 130 -1.57 15.21 3.64
N SER A 131 -0.83 16.06 2.98
CA SER A 131 -0.01 15.69 1.84
C SER A 131 1.40 16.17 2.08
N THR A 132 2.36 15.33 1.83
CA THR A 132 3.75 15.74 1.96
C THR A 132 4.58 15.13 0.86
#